data_c3c667bc837d11faa96470cff7ebc018
#
_entry.id   c3c667bc837d11faa96470cff7ebc018
#
_cell.length_a   1.000
_cell.length_b   1.000
_cell.length_c   1.000
_cell.angle_alpha   90.00
_cell.angle_beta   90.00
_cell.angle_gamma   90.00
#
_symmetry.space_group_name_H-M   'P 1'
#
loop_
_entity.id
_entity.type
_entity.pdbx_description
1 polymer ?
#
loop_
_entity_poly.entity_id
_entity_poly.type
_entity_poly.pdbx_seq_one_letter_code
_entity_poly.pdbx_strand_id
1 'polypeptide(L)'
;LEFEAAAIYEYPEHLRSFLNDLPTRPGVYLFHGESDTMPLYIGKSINIRSRVLSHLRTPDEAAMLRQSRRISWICTAGEIGALLLEARLIKEQQPLFNKRLRRNRQLCALQLNEKRVDVVYAKEVDFSRAPNLFGLFANRRAALQALQTIADEQKLCYGLLGLEPLSRGRACFRSALKRCAGACCGKESHDDHALRLRQSLERLRVVCWPGEG
;
A
#
# COMPACT_ATOMS: atom_id res chain seq x y z
N LEU A 1 39.72 26.21 14.78
CA LEU A 1 38.29 25.98 14.59
C LEU A 1 37.94 26.57 13.23
N GLU A 2 38.03 25.74 12.18
CA GLU A 2 37.48 26.08 10.87
C GLU A 2 35.95 25.94 10.95
N PHE A 3 35.27 27.06 10.85
CA PHE A 3 33.82 27.07 10.60
C PHE A 3 33.61 26.67 9.14
N GLU A 4 33.20 25.43 8.86
CA GLU A 4 32.63 25.12 7.59
C GLU A 4 31.39 26.02 7.42
N ALA A 5 31.45 26.92 6.45
CA ALA A 5 30.28 27.71 6.06
C ALA A 5 29.18 26.75 5.65
N ALA A 6 28.10 26.69 6.43
CA ALA A 6 26.91 25.93 6.05
C ALA A 6 26.52 26.33 4.64
N ALA A 7 26.42 25.36 3.74
CA ALA A 7 26.01 25.61 2.37
C ALA A 7 24.69 26.39 2.40
N ILE A 8 24.68 27.58 1.79
CA ILE A 8 23.48 28.41 1.73
C ILE A 8 22.46 27.65 0.89
N TYR A 9 21.34 27.27 1.54
CA TYR A 9 20.23 26.64 0.85
C TYR A 9 19.55 27.67 -0.06
N GLU A 10 19.56 27.40 -1.36
CA GLU A 10 18.81 28.21 -2.33
C GLU A 10 17.45 27.60 -2.58
N TYR A 11 16.39 28.41 -2.36
CA TYR A 11 15.03 28.01 -2.66
C TYR A 11 14.88 27.81 -4.18
N PRO A 12 14.27 26.70 -4.66
CA PRO A 12 14.15 26.43 -6.10
C PRO A 12 13.05 27.27 -6.75
N GLU A 13 13.34 28.55 -6.99
CA GLU A 13 12.40 29.52 -7.58
C GLU A 13 11.84 29.07 -8.95
N HIS A 14 12.60 28.29 -9.72
CA HIS A 14 12.17 27.76 -11.01
C HIS A 14 11.00 26.77 -10.92
N LEU A 15 10.71 26.23 -9.75
CA LEU A 15 9.57 25.32 -9.51
C LEU A 15 8.34 26.05 -8.97
N ARG A 16 8.45 27.34 -8.67
CA ARG A 16 7.38 28.11 -8.01
C ARG A 16 6.07 28.12 -8.80
N SER A 17 6.13 28.17 -10.13
CA SER A 17 4.95 28.19 -11.00
C SER A 17 4.06 26.96 -10.82
N PHE A 18 4.62 25.80 -10.48
CA PHE A 18 3.87 24.57 -10.27
C PHE A 18 3.13 24.51 -8.94
N LEU A 19 3.49 25.36 -7.96
CA LEU A 19 2.95 25.28 -6.60
C LEU A 19 1.50 25.75 -6.49
N ASN A 20 1.05 26.62 -7.38
CA ASN A 20 -0.30 27.16 -7.35
C ASN A 20 -1.35 26.09 -7.66
N ASP A 21 -1.03 25.16 -8.53
CA ASP A 21 -1.94 24.12 -9.02
C ASP A 21 -1.89 22.83 -8.18
N LEU A 22 -1.00 22.74 -7.20
CA LEU A 22 -0.87 21.55 -6.36
C LEU A 22 -2.12 21.30 -5.50
N PRO A 23 -2.72 20.10 -5.59
CA PRO A 23 -3.90 19.77 -4.81
C PRO A 23 -3.57 19.49 -3.35
N THR A 24 -4.54 19.73 -2.47
CA THR A 24 -4.49 19.36 -1.05
C THR A 24 -5.09 17.98 -0.78
N ARG A 25 -5.12 17.13 -1.80
CA ARG A 25 -5.72 15.79 -1.80
C ARG A 25 -4.66 14.69 -1.72
N PRO A 26 -5.06 13.47 -1.32
CA PRO A 26 -4.19 12.30 -1.39
C PRO A 26 -3.79 11.96 -2.81
N GLY A 27 -2.58 11.45 -2.98
CA GLY A 27 -2.10 11.00 -4.26
C GLY A 27 -0.59 10.85 -4.33
N VAL A 28 -0.11 10.78 -5.56
CA VAL A 28 1.29 10.63 -5.93
C VAL A 28 1.74 11.86 -6.69
N TYR A 29 2.94 12.34 -6.38
CA TYR A 29 3.59 13.45 -7.08
C TYR A 29 4.94 13.00 -7.64
N LEU A 30 5.33 13.60 -8.75
CA LEU A 30 6.52 13.26 -9.50
C LEU A 30 7.34 14.51 -9.79
N PHE A 31 8.64 14.45 -9.50
CA PHE A 31 9.60 15.45 -9.95
C PHE A 31 10.25 14.96 -11.23
N HIS A 32 10.17 15.76 -12.29
CA HIS A 32 10.73 15.45 -13.60
C HIS A 32 11.93 16.35 -13.89
N GLY A 33 12.98 15.78 -14.51
CA GLY A 33 14.11 16.51 -15.06
C GLY A 33 13.83 17.00 -16.49
N GLU A 34 14.87 17.18 -17.27
CA GLU A 34 14.75 17.55 -18.67
C GLU A 34 14.14 16.44 -19.54
N SER A 35 14.34 15.18 -19.14
CA SER A 35 13.74 14.03 -19.83
C SER A 35 12.32 13.76 -19.31
N ASP A 36 11.36 13.71 -20.21
CA ASP A 36 9.99 13.34 -19.89
C ASP A 36 9.80 11.82 -19.66
N THR A 37 10.80 11.02 -20.01
CA THR A 37 10.70 9.55 -19.97
C THR A 37 10.97 8.95 -18.60
N MET A 38 11.75 9.63 -17.75
CA MET A 38 12.08 9.15 -16.41
C MET A 38 11.95 10.25 -15.37
N PRO A 39 11.08 10.10 -14.38
CA PRO A 39 11.03 11.02 -13.26
C PRO A 39 12.27 10.90 -12.38
N LEU A 40 12.69 12.00 -11.76
CA LEU A 40 13.77 12.01 -10.79
C LEU A 40 13.35 11.42 -9.45
N TYR A 41 12.12 11.71 -9.04
CA TYR A 41 11.56 11.27 -7.78
C TYR A 41 10.05 11.06 -7.89
N ILE A 42 9.56 10.04 -7.22
CA ILE A 42 8.14 9.73 -7.08
C ILE A 42 7.85 9.62 -5.59
N GLY A 43 6.85 10.36 -5.09
CA GLY A 43 6.45 10.33 -3.70
C GLY A 43 4.94 10.29 -3.54
N LYS A 44 4.48 9.83 -2.36
CA LYS A 44 3.07 9.84 -1.99
C LYS A 44 2.79 10.79 -0.84
N SER A 45 1.56 11.26 -0.73
CA SER A 45 1.09 12.01 0.42
C SER A 45 -0.42 11.93 0.54
N ILE A 46 -0.93 12.15 1.75
CA ILE A 46 -2.36 12.44 2.00
C ILE A 46 -2.70 13.89 1.60
N ASN A 47 -1.69 14.74 1.49
CA ASN A 47 -1.80 16.13 1.05
C ASN A 47 -0.58 16.45 0.17
N ILE A 48 -0.76 16.38 -1.14
CA ILE A 48 0.32 16.55 -2.12
C ILE A 48 0.99 17.95 -1.96
N ARG A 49 0.18 18.99 -1.86
CA ARG A 49 0.72 20.37 -1.74
C ARG A 49 1.64 20.54 -0.54
N SER A 50 1.19 20.09 0.64
CA SER A 50 1.97 20.20 1.87
C SER A 50 3.29 19.43 1.76
N ARG A 51 3.26 18.25 1.16
CA ARG A 51 4.44 17.40 1.02
C ARG A 51 5.45 17.97 0.01
N VAL A 52 4.99 18.45 -1.12
CA VAL A 52 5.87 19.09 -2.12
C VAL A 52 6.52 20.33 -1.54
N LEU A 53 5.77 21.17 -0.83
CA LEU A 53 6.35 22.34 -0.14
C LEU A 53 7.40 21.96 0.91
N SER A 54 7.20 20.83 1.61
CA SER A 54 8.21 20.29 2.54
C SER A 54 9.51 19.91 1.82
N HIS A 55 9.42 19.26 0.65
CA HIS A 55 10.61 18.96 -0.17
C HIS A 55 11.39 20.21 -0.54
N LEU A 56 10.69 21.26 -0.98
CA LEU A 56 11.33 22.53 -1.40
C LEU A 56 12.09 23.23 -0.26
N ARG A 57 11.83 22.86 0.99
CA ARG A 57 12.46 23.43 2.19
C ARG A 57 13.51 22.51 2.81
N THR A 58 13.75 21.35 2.25
CA THR A 58 14.66 20.35 2.79
C THR A 58 16.04 20.44 2.11
N PRO A 59 17.10 20.91 2.81
CA PRO A 59 18.42 21.10 2.21
C PRO A 59 19.03 19.83 1.60
N ASP A 60 18.77 18.67 2.20
CA ASP A 60 19.30 17.35 1.73
C ASP A 60 18.76 16.96 0.36
N GLU A 61 17.69 17.57 -0.08
CA GLU A 61 17.06 17.30 -1.38
C GLU A 61 17.43 18.32 -2.46
N ALA A 62 18.33 19.25 -2.15
CA ALA A 62 18.74 20.32 -3.07
C ALA A 62 19.27 19.79 -4.40
N ALA A 63 19.98 18.66 -4.41
CA ALA A 63 20.52 18.07 -5.64
C ALA A 63 19.39 17.61 -6.59
N MET A 64 18.34 16.99 -6.06
CA MET A 64 17.15 16.60 -6.81
C MET A 64 16.39 17.83 -7.33
N LEU A 65 16.16 18.81 -6.45
CA LEU A 65 15.39 20.01 -6.77
C LEU A 65 16.07 20.85 -7.86
N ARG A 66 17.40 20.96 -7.85
CA ARG A 66 18.15 21.66 -8.91
C ARG A 66 17.99 21.00 -10.28
N GLN A 67 17.88 19.69 -10.34
CA GLN A 67 17.68 18.95 -11.59
C GLN A 67 16.22 18.92 -12.03
N SER A 68 15.27 19.20 -11.13
CA SER A 68 13.84 19.19 -11.43
C SER A 68 13.46 20.37 -12.31
N ARG A 69 12.65 20.09 -13.35
CA ARG A 69 12.12 21.09 -14.28
C ARG A 69 10.61 21.18 -14.24
N ARG A 70 9.95 20.10 -13.83
CA ARG A 70 8.48 19.99 -13.80
C ARG A 70 8.03 19.13 -12.62
N ILE A 71 6.87 19.45 -12.08
CA ILE A 71 6.18 18.64 -11.06
C ILE A 71 4.84 18.23 -11.65
N SER A 72 4.54 16.95 -11.60
CA SER A 72 3.23 16.41 -11.94
C SER A 72 2.67 15.61 -10.78
N TRP A 73 1.36 15.30 -10.81
CA TRP A 73 0.70 14.56 -9.75
C TRP A 73 -0.50 13.79 -10.27
N ILE A 74 -0.88 12.76 -9.51
CA ILE A 74 -2.06 11.93 -9.74
C ILE A 74 -2.78 11.82 -8.40
N CYS A 75 -4.00 12.36 -8.31
CA CYS A 75 -4.83 12.22 -7.12
C CYS A 75 -5.39 10.80 -7.02
N THR A 76 -5.53 10.30 -5.81
CA THR A 76 -6.13 8.99 -5.51
C THR A 76 -7.30 9.14 -4.55
N ALA A 77 -8.10 8.06 -4.38
CA ALA A 77 -9.25 8.06 -3.47
C ALA A 77 -8.84 8.22 -2.00
N GLY A 78 -7.61 7.80 -1.64
CA GLY A 78 -7.09 7.87 -0.28
C GLY A 78 -5.62 7.43 -0.20
N GLU A 79 -5.16 7.26 1.02
CA GLU A 79 -3.76 6.93 1.30
C GLU A 79 -3.33 5.58 0.70
N ILE A 80 -4.20 4.57 0.77
CA ILE A 80 -3.89 3.23 0.24
C ILE A 80 -3.70 3.28 -1.26
N GLY A 81 -4.58 3.97 -1.99
CA GLY A 81 -4.43 4.19 -3.42
C GLY A 81 -3.13 4.91 -3.77
N ALA A 82 -2.77 5.94 -3.01
CA ALA A 82 -1.51 6.67 -3.19
C ALA A 82 -0.29 5.75 -2.98
N LEU A 83 -0.31 4.92 -1.96
CA LEU A 83 0.78 4.00 -1.65
C LEU A 83 0.97 2.94 -2.76
N LEU A 84 -0.11 2.35 -3.25
CA LEU A 84 -0.05 1.36 -4.31
C LEU A 84 0.41 1.95 -5.65
N LEU A 85 -0.09 3.13 -5.97
CA LEU A 85 0.29 3.83 -7.18
C LEU A 85 1.77 4.24 -7.15
N GLU A 86 2.26 4.75 -6.02
CA GLU A 86 3.67 5.08 -5.82
C GLU A 86 4.55 3.85 -6.02
N ALA A 87 4.23 2.74 -5.37
CA ALA A 87 5.01 1.49 -5.47
C ALA A 87 5.07 0.98 -6.91
N ARG A 88 3.96 1.04 -7.64
CA ARG A 88 3.89 0.67 -9.05
C ARG A 88 4.76 1.56 -9.92
N LEU A 89 4.59 2.88 -9.81
CA LEU A 89 5.34 3.84 -10.62
C LEU A 89 6.85 3.77 -10.35
N ILE A 90 7.27 3.58 -9.11
CA ILE A 90 8.69 3.38 -8.78
C ILE A 90 9.23 2.10 -9.40
N LYS A 91 8.47 1.02 -9.39
CA LYS A 91 8.86 -0.24 -10.02
C LYS A 91 8.98 -0.12 -11.54
N GLU A 92 8.03 0.56 -12.18
CA GLU A 92 7.99 0.74 -13.63
C GLU A 92 9.04 1.73 -14.13
N GLN A 93 9.23 2.86 -13.43
CA GLN A 93 10.01 3.99 -13.91
C GLN A 93 11.39 4.13 -13.26
N GLN A 94 11.68 3.40 -12.18
CA GLN A 94 13.01 3.36 -11.53
C GLN A 94 13.62 4.75 -11.28
N PRO A 95 12.95 5.70 -10.58
CA PRO A 95 13.44 7.06 -10.44
C PRO A 95 14.77 7.13 -9.67
N LEU A 96 15.63 8.05 -10.09
CA LEU A 96 17.01 8.16 -9.62
C LEU A 96 17.14 8.36 -8.11
N PHE A 97 16.26 9.18 -7.52
CA PHE A 97 16.34 9.58 -6.11
C PHE A 97 15.47 8.74 -5.16
N ASN A 98 14.74 7.74 -5.61
CA ASN A 98 13.92 6.87 -4.77
C ASN A 98 14.71 5.71 -4.17
N LYS A 99 15.52 5.97 -3.19
CA LYS A 99 16.37 4.92 -2.56
C LYS A 99 15.60 4.02 -1.58
N ARG A 100 14.50 4.50 -0.97
CA ARG A 100 13.83 3.80 0.15
C ARG A 100 12.94 2.64 -0.27
N LEU A 101 12.19 2.74 -1.37
CA LEU A 101 11.22 1.74 -1.78
C LEU A 101 11.82 0.52 -2.51
N ARG A 102 13.03 0.63 -3.03
CA ARG A 102 13.80 -0.54 -3.48
C ARG A 102 14.06 -1.56 -2.37
N ARG A 103 13.90 -1.18 -1.11
CA ARG A 103 14.17 -2.03 0.06
C ARG A 103 12.93 -2.70 0.66
N ASN A 104 11.71 -2.23 0.40
CA ASN A 104 10.51 -2.84 0.99
C ASN A 104 10.01 -4.03 0.17
N ARG A 105 10.78 -5.13 0.19
CA ARG A 105 10.42 -6.40 -0.44
C ARG A 105 9.30 -7.15 0.31
N GLN A 106 8.85 -6.63 1.45
CA GLN A 106 7.92 -7.31 2.34
C GLN A 106 6.49 -6.78 2.24
N LEU A 107 6.27 -5.65 1.51
CA LEU A 107 4.93 -5.11 1.32
C LEU A 107 4.01 -6.15 0.70
N CYS A 108 2.89 -6.43 1.35
CA CYS A 108 1.98 -7.50 0.98
C CYS A 108 0.52 -7.14 1.24
N ALA A 109 -0.38 -7.93 0.66
CA ALA A 109 -1.81 -7.87 0.86
C ALA A 109 -2.38 -9.28 1.02
N LEU A 110 -3.63 -9.38 1.47
CA LEU A 110 -4.39 -10.60 1.45
C LEU A 110 -5.14 -10.70 0.11
N GLN A 111 -5.05 -11.84 -0.57
CA GLN A 111 -5.81 -12.13 -1.77
C GLN A 111 -6.78 -13.27 -1.52
N LEU A 112 -8.05 -13.04 -1.82
CA LEU A 112 -9.08 -14.06 -1.73
C LEU A 112 -9.22 -14.79 -3.08
N ASN A 113 -8.85 -16.06 -3.10
CA ASN A 113 -8.99 -16.95 -4.24
C ASN A 113 -10.04 -18.01 -3.90
N GLU A 114 -11.20 -17.95 -4.56
CA GLU A 114 -12.32 -18.85 -4.28
C GLU A 114 -12.69 -18.93 -2.79
N LYS A 115 -12.14 -19.88 -2.04
CA LYS A 115 -12.43 -20.12 -0.62
C LYS A 115 -11.19 -19.96 0.28
N ARG A 116 -10.07 -19.55 -0.30
CA ARG A 116 -8.76 -19.49 0.35
C ARG A 116 -8.19 -18.07 0.35
N VAL A 117 -7.48 -17.72 1.41
CA VAL A 117 -6.75 -16.47 1.53
C VAL A 117 -5.26 -16.72 1.42
N ASP A 118 -4.62 -16.04 0.49
CA ASP A 118 -3.18 -16.09 0.29
C ASP A 118 -2.56 -14.71 0.59
N VAL A 119 -1.33 -14.71 1.11
CA VAL A 119 -0.53 -13.49 1.23
C VAL A 119 0.25 -13.31 -0.05
N VAL A 120 0.02 -12.19 -0.74
CA VAL A 120 0.68 -11.82 -2.00
C VAL A 120 1.54 -10.59 -1.82
N TYR A 121 2.70 -10.56 -2.47
CA TYR A 121 3.68 -9.49 -2.31
C TYR A 121 3.67 -8.52 -3.49
N ALA A 122 3.81 -7.24 -3.19
CA ALA A 122 3.85 -6.17 -4.21
C ALA A 122 4.99 -6.34 -5.24
N LYS A 123 6.07 -7.02 -4.85
CA LYS A 123 7.18 -7.36 -5.77
C LYS A 123 6.81 -8.40 -6.83
N GLU A 124 5.77 -9.21 -6.60
CA GLU A 124 5.37 -10.34 -7.43
C GLU A 124 4.10 -10.06 -8.22
N VAL A 125 3.20 -9.26 -7.65
CA VAL A 125 1.88 -8.99 -8.20
C VAL A 125 1.66 -7.49 -8.33
N ASP A 126 1.10 -7.06 -9.47
CA ASP A 126 0.64 -5.68 -9.65
C ASP A 126 -0.68 -5.45 -8.89
N PHE A 127 -0.61 -4.83 -7.74
CA PHE A 127 -1.76 -4.58 -6.87
C PHE A 127 -2.81 -3.66 -7.49
N SER A 128 -2.46 -2.86 -8.50
CA SER A 128 -3.42 -2.01 -9.20
C SER A 128 -4.34 -2.78 -10.14
N ARG A 129 -3.96 -3.99 -10.52
CA ARG A 129 -4.68 -4.85 -11.47
C ARG A 129 -5.18 -6.16 -10.89
N ALA A 130 -4.60 -6.59 -9.77
CA ALA A 130 -4.97 -7.86 -9.15
C ALA A 130 -6.38 -7.78 -8.53
N PRO A 131 -7.27 -8.74 -8.81
CA PRO A 131 -8.60 -8.79 -8.22
C PRO A 131 -8.55 -9.26 -6.77
N ASN A 132 -9.58 -8.91 -6.01
CA ASN A 132 -9.83 -9.46 -4.67
C ASN A 132 -8.68 -9.27 -3.68
N LEU A 133 -8.03 -8.10 -3.70
CA LEU A 133 -7.02 -7.70 -2.72
C LEU A 133 -7.64 -6.96 -1.55
N PHE A 134 -7.16 -7.30 -0.35
CA PHE A 134 -7.64 -6.74 0.90
C PHE A 134 -6.47 -6.35 1.80
N GLY A 135 -6.50 -5.12 2.29
CA GLY A 135 -5.48 -4.55 3.13
C GLY A 135 -4.15 -4.32 2.42
N LEU A 136 -3.30 -3.58 3.09
CA LEU A 136 -1.91 -3.39 2.70
C LEU A 136 -1.07 -3.42 3.98
N PHE A 137 -0.11 -4.31 4.02
CA PHE A 137 0.65 -4.62 5.22
C PHE A 137 2.15 -4.50 4.96
N ALA A 138 2.87 -4.00 5.96
CA ALA A 138 4.31 -3.84 5.88
C ALA A 138 5.08 -5.16 5.72
N ASN A 139 4.50 -6.27 6.23
CA ASN A 139 5.09 -7.59 6.18
C ASN A 139 4.03 -8.70 6.37
N ARG A 140 4.43 -9.94 6.13
CA ARG A 140 3.57 -11.12 6.27
C ARG A 140 2.97 -11.27 7.68
N ARG A 141 3.75 -10.99 8.72
CA ARG A 141 3.29 -11.10 10.11
C ARG A 141 2.09 -10.17 10.37
N ALA A 142 2.18 -8.92 9.93
CA ALA A 142 1.08 -7.96 10.07
C ALA A 142 -0.17 -8.40 9.29
N ALA A 143 -0.01 -8.95 8.09
CA ALA A 143 -1.11 -9.48 7.29
C ALA A 143 -1.81 -10.65 7.98
N LEU A 144 -1.06 -11.61 8.48
CA LEU A 144 -1.61 -12.78 9.20
C LEU A 144 -2.26 -12.38 10.52
N GLN A 145 -1.72 -11.40 11.23
CA GLN A 145 -2.31 -10.89 12.47
C GLN A 145 -3.66 -10.21 12.20
N ALA A 146 -3.78 -9.44 11.13
CA ALA A 146 -5.06 -8.85 10.71
C ALA A 146 -6.09 -9.93 10.35
N LEU A 147 -5.68 -10.98 9.64
CA LEU A 147 -6.55 -12.10 9.32
C LEU A 147 -7.00 -12.87 10.56
N GLN A 148 -6.12 -13.08 11.53
CA GLN A 148 -6.46 -13.69 12.81
C GLN A 148 -7.50 -12.86 13.58
N THR A 149 -7.33 -11.55 13.64
CA THR A 149 -8.29 -10.66 14.29
C THR A 149 -9.67 -10.77 13.66
N ILE A 150 -9.76 -10.76 12.33
CA ILE A 150 -11.01 -10.94 11.60
C ILE A 150 -11.62 -12.31 11.88
N ALA A 151 -10.82 -13.37 11.87
CA ALA A 151 -11.28 -14.73 12.15
C ALA A 151 -11.82 -14.86 13.58
N ASP A 152 -11.20 -14.21 14.55
CA ASP A 152 -11.65 -14.22 15.94
C ASP A 152 -12.98 -13.47 16.12
N GLU A 153 -13.12 -12.31 15.49
CA GLU A 153 -14.35 -11.50 15.54
C GLU A 153 -15.52 -12.21 14.87
N GLN A 154 -15.30 -12.88 13.74
CA GLN A 154 -16.33 -13.48 12.88
C GLN A 154 -16.46 -14.99 13.06
N LYS A 155 -15.76 -15.61 13.99
CA LYS A 155 -15.73 -17.05 14.23
C LYS A 155 -15.40 -17.90 12.98
N LEU A 156 -14.46 -17.42 12.19
CA LEU A 156 -13.97 -18.11 11.01
C LEU A 156 -13.04 -19.27 11.42
N CYS A 157 -12.95 -20.27 10.55
CA CYS A 157 -12.13 -21.46 10.79
C CYS A 157 -10.66 -21.18 10.44
N TYR A 158 -9.75 -21.27 11.40
CA TYR A 158 -8.32 -21.08 11.16
C TYR A 158 -7.73 -22.10 10.18
N GLY A 159 -8.21 -23.36 10.24
CA GLY A 159 -7.76 -24.40 9.33
C GLY A 159 -8.08 -24.09 7.87
N LEU A 160 -9.31 -23.62 7.60
CA LEU A 160 -9.73 -23.24 6.25
C LEU A 160 -9.03 -21.96 5.75
N LEU A 161 -8.61 -21.09 6.66
CA LEU A 161 -7.85 -19.87 6.33
C LEU A 161 -6.34 -20.15 6.15
N GLY A 162 -5.88 -21.35 6.44
CA GLY A 162 -4.47 -21.69 6.37
C GLY A 162 -3.63 -21.16 7.54
N LEU A 163 -4.26 -20.69 8.62
CA LEU A 163 -3.59 -20.20 9.84
C LEU A 163 -3.13 -21.35 10.74
N GLU A 164 -3.78 -22.50 10.65
CA GLU A 164 -3.46 -23.74 11.35
C GLU A 164 -3.61 -24.94 10.39
N PRO A 165 -2.99 -26.09 10.69
CA PRO A 165 -3.24 -27.31 9.94
C PRO A 165 -4.72 -27.68 9.95
N LEU A 166 -5.26 -28.07 8.80
CA LEU A 166 -6.66 -28.46 8.68
C LEU A 166 -6.90 -29.82 9.36
N SER A 167 -7.81 -29.84 10.32
CA SER A 167 -8.27 -31.07 10.98
C SER A 167 -9.23 -31.82 10.05
N ARG A 168 -8.77 -32.88 9.40
CA ARG A 168 -9.61 -33.66 8.48
C ARG A 168 -10.74 -34.37 9.23
N GLY A 169 -11.99 -33.95 8.95
CA GLY A 169 -13.19 -34.58 9.50
C GLY A 169 -13.41 -34.42 10.99
N ARG A 170 -12.63 -33.63 11.69
CA ARG A 170 -12.79 -33.35 13.13
C ARG A 170 -12.97 -31.89 13.37
N ALA A 171 -13.75 -31.53 14.42
CA ALA A 171 -13.85 -30.17 14.88
C ALA A 171 -12.47 -29.66 15.35
N CYS A 172 -12.09 -28.46 14.93
CA CYS A 172 -10.88 -27.82 15.41
C CYS A 172 -11.03 -27.45 16.91
N PHE A 173 -9.92 -27.26 17.59
CA PHE A 173 -9.94 -26.86 19.01
C PHE A 173 -10.75 -25.58 19.27
N ARG A 174 -10.70 -24.62 18.36
CA ARG A 174 -11.49 -23.39 18.44
C ARG A 174 -12.99 -23.60 18.34
N SER A 175 -13.45 -24.66 17.62
CA SER A 175 -14.87 -25.05 17.59
C SER A 175 -15.35 -25.49 18.96
N ALA A 176 -14.54 -26.27 19.69
CA ALA A 176 -14.84 -26.66 21.06
C ALA A 176 -14.98 -25.45 22.00
N LEU A 177 -14.18 -24.39 21.78
CA LEU A 177 -14.23 -23.14 22.52
C LEU A 177 -15.31 -22.16 22.01
N LYS A 178 -16.18 -22.57 21.08
CA LYS A 178 -17.20 -21.72 20.43
C LYS A 178 -16.61 -20.47 19.71
N ARG A 179 -15.36 -20.56 19.29
CA ARG A 179 -14.63 -19.52 18.53
C ARG A 179 -14.53 -19.82 17.03
N CYS A 180 -15.09 -20.92 16.59
CA CYS A 180 -15.23 -21.31 15.19
C CYS A 180 -16.67 -21.80 14.99
N ALA A 181 -17.32 -21.33 13.92
CA ALA A 181 -18.69 -21.75 13.59
C ALA A 181 -18.80 -23.20 13.10
N GLY A 182 -17.66 -23.90 12.94
CA GLY A 182 -17.64 -25.32 12.67
C GLY A 182 -17.59 -25.68 11.18
N ALA A 183 -17.09 -24.81 10.31
CA ALA A 183 -16.89 -25.12 8.89
C ALA A 183 -15.92 -26.29 8.69
N CYS A 184 -14.99 -26.53 9.62
CA CYS A 184 -14.06 -27.65 9.62
C CYS A 184 -14.70 -29.01 9.86
N CYS A 185 -15.87 -29.07 10.52
CA CYS A 185 -16.55 -30.30 10.91
C CYS A 185 -17.98 -30.43 10.35
N GLY A 186 -18.35 -29.61 9.38
CA GLY A 186 -19.64 -29.66 8.69
C GLY A 186 -20.82 -28.99 9.41
N LYS A 187 -20.60 -28.28 10.52
CA LYS A 187 -21.63 -27.48 11.18
C LYS A 187 -21.99 -26.23 10.38
N GLU A 188 -21.07 -25.74 9.58
CA GLU A 188 -21.27 -24.69 8.61
C GLU A 188 -20.75 -25.20 7.24
N SER A 189 -21.43 -24.86 6.15
CA SER A 189 -20.94 -25.18 4.80
C SER A 189 -19.70 -24.37 4.45
N HIS A 190 -18.83 -24.91 3.59
CA HIS A 190 -17.65 -24.17 3.11
C HIS A 190 -18.06 -22.93 2.31
N ASP A 191 -19.20 -22.96 1.63
CA ASP A 191 -19.73 -21.82 0.86
C ASP A 191 -20.19 -20.68 1.79
N ASP A 192 -20.91 -20.99 2.85
CA ASP A 192 -21.34 -20.00 3.85
C ASP A 192 -20.14 -19.38 4.57
N HIS A 193 -19.14 -20.22 4.91
CA HIS A 193 -17.88 -19.73 5.49
C HIS A 193 -17.15 -18.79 4.52
N ALA A 194 -17.04 -19.15 3.24
CA ALA A 194 -16.41 -18.32 2.21
C ALA A 194 -17.14 -16.99 2.02
N LEU A 195 -18.46 -16.99 2.06
CA LEU A 195 -19.29 -15.77 1.99
C LEU A 195 -19.04 -14.85 3.18
N ARG A 196 -19.03 -15.39 4.40
CA ARG A 196 -18.72 -14.61 5.61
C ARG A 196 -17.30 -14.07 5.59
N LEU A 197 -16.33 -14.84 5.11
CA LEU A 197 -14.96 -14.41 4.93
C LEU A 197 -14.89 -13.21 3.98
N ARG A 198 -15.51 -13.30 2.82
CA ARG A 198 -15.55 -12.20 1.84
C ARG A 198 -16.17 -10.94 2.44
N GLN A 199 -17.31 -11.05 3.10
CA GLN A 199 -17.98 -9.93 3.75
C GLN A 199 -17.11 -9.30 4.85
N SER A 200 -16.41 -10.11 5.62
CA SER A 200 -15.51 -9.64 6.68
C SER A 200 -14.28 -8.90 6.15
N LEU A 201 -13.78 -9.31 4.97
CA LEU A 201 -12.64 -8.67 4.32
C LEU A 201 -13.02 -7.39 3.57
N GLU A 202 -14.29 -7.18 3.24
CA GLU A 202 -14.74 -6.08 2.38
C GLU A 202 -14.34 -4.69 2.93
N ARG A 203 -14.32 -4.51 4.25
CA ARG A 203 -13.84 -3.29 4.91
C ARG A 203 -12.35 -2.97 4.63
N LEU A 204 -11.57 -3.97 4.25
CA LEU A 204 -10.15 -3.85 3.93
C LEU A 204 -9.89 -3.82 2.42
N ARG A 205 -10.94 -3.75 1.59
CA ARG A 205 -10.80 -3.72 0.14
C ARG A 205 -9.85 -2.61 -0.29
N VAL A 206 -8.89 -2.96 -1.13
CA VAL A 206 -7.94 -2.00 -1.70
C VAL A 206 -8.60 -1.28 -2.87
N VAL A 207 -8.71 0.04 -2.75
CA VAL A 207 -9.22 0.93 -3.81
C VAL A 207 -8.07 1.83 -4.26
N CYS A 208 -7.59 1.61 -5.48
CA CYS A 208 -6.45 2.37 -6.02
C CYS A 208 -6.87 3.70 -6.67
N TRP A 209 -8.11 3.76 -7.20
CA TRP A 209 -8.60 4.91 -7.97
C TRP A 209 -9.88 5.47 -7.36
N PRO A 210 -10.14 6.79 -7.51
CA PRO A 210 -11.47 7.32 -7.27
C PRO A 210 -12.42 6.57 -8.23
N GLY A 211 -13.51 6.02 -7.71
CA GLY A 211 -14.54 5.46 -8.56
C GLY A 211 -14.97 6.49 -9.60
N GLU A 212 -15.18 6.07 -10.83
CA GLU A 212 -15.85 6.90 -11.82
C GLU A 212 -17.25 7.19 -11.26
N GLY A 213 -17.45 8.45 -10.86
CA GLY A 213 -18.72 8.99 -10.42
C GLY A 213 -19.52 9.47 -11.62
#